data_af50d9f5452687e7df12b1ef1f67f394
#
_entry.id   af50d9f5452687e7df12b1ef1f67f394
#
_cell.length_a   1.000
_cell.length_b   1.000
_cell.length_c   1.000
_cell.angle_alpha   90.00
_cell.angle_beta   90.00
_cell.angle_gamma   90.00
#
_symmetry.space_group_name_H-M   'P 1'
#
loop_
_entity.id
_entity.type
_entity.pdbx_description
1 polymer ?
#
loop_
_entity_poly.entity_id
_entity_poly.type
_entity_poly.pdbx_seq_one_letter_code
_entity_poly.pdbx_strand_id
1 'polypeptide(L)'
;EAIASEVPALLVDEFQDTDPLQYAILHRIHMARADAVLLLIGDPKQAIYRFRGGDIYTYHAAARDAGSNLHTLRDNWRSDARLIEAVNAVFGGVTDPFMVDFIGFQPAQYPSTKNKPESWLKSDSPLTLWRLPDNTGGDKPKAWTVPQFGARILAEVAASISALLREALQRQHPPPSLAVLV
;
A
#
# COMPACT_ATOMS: atom_id res chain seq x y z
N GLU A 1 17.74 -3.20 -31.24
CA GLU A 1 19.06 -3.77 -30.89
C GLU A 1 19.99 -2.72 -30.27
N ALA A 2 20.13 -1.51 -30.82
CA ALA A 2 21.04 -0.47 -30.28
C ALA A 2 20.76 -0.12 -28.81
N ILE A 3 19.50 0.12 -28.42
CA ILE A 3 19.14 0.48 -27.04
C ILE A 3 19.49 -0.63 -26.05
N ALA A 4 19.21 -1.89 -26.39
CA ALA A 4 19.49 -3.01 -25.51
C ALA A 4 20.99 -3.28 -25.37
N SER A 5 21.84 -2.89 -26.33
CA SER A 5 23.29 -2.98 -26.21
C SER A 5 23.89 -1.91 -25.30
N GLU A 6 23.28 -0.73 -25.28
CA GLU A 6 23.69 0.36 -24.40
C GLU A 6 23.19 0.20 -22.95
N VAL A 7 22.03 -0.47 -22.77
CA VAL A 7 21.40 -0.70 -21.48
C VAL A 7 21.15 -2.19 -21.27
N PRO A 8 22.18 -2.97 -20.88
CA PRO A 8 22.06 -4.41 -20.73
C PRO A 8 21.19 -4.84 -19.54
N ALA A 9 20.98 -3.95 -18.58
CA ALA A 9 20.09 -4.18 -17.44
C ALA A 9 19.18 -2.97 -17.24
N LEU A 10 17.87 -3.21 -17.12
CA LEU A 10 16.87 -2.21 -16.83
C LEU A 10 16.06 -2.60 -15.60
N LEU A 11 15.92 -1.66 -14.68
CA LEU A 11 15.06 -1.79 -13.51
C LEU A 11 13.90 -0.81 -13.65
N VAL A 12 12.68 -1.32 -13.51
CA VAL A 12 11.45 -0.53 -13.54
C VAL A 12 10.77 -0.64 -12.19
N ASP A 13 10.65 0.47 -11.48
CA ASP A 13 9.94 0.55 -10.21
C ASP A 13 8.48 0.98 -10.42
N GLU A 14 7.62 0.71 -9.43
CA GLU A 14 6.18 0.98 -9.47
C GLU A 14 5.50 0.40 -10.73
N PHE A 15 5.93 -0.80 -11.12
CA PHE A 15 5.51 -1.41 -12.39
C PHE A 15 4.00 -1.64 -12.51
N GLN A 16 3.24 -1.70 -11.39
CA GLN A 16 1.78 -1.82 -11.39
C GLN A 16 1.07 -0.62 -12.06
N ASP A 17 1.78 0.50 -12.24
CA ASP A 17 1.24 1.71 -12.89
C ASP A 17 1.61 1.80 -14.38
N THR A 18 2.24 0.76 -14.91
CA THR A 18 2.68 0.66 -16.32
C THR A 18 1.51 0.32 -17.24
N ASP A 19 1.42 0.99 -18.37
CA ASP A 19 0.44 0.70 -19.40
C ASP A 19 0.90 -0.44 -20.35
N PRO A 20 -0.01 -1.06 -21.12
CA PRO A 20 0.31 -2.17 -22.01
C PRO A 20 1.37 -1.83 -23.08
N LEU A 21 1.38 -0.60 -23.58
CA LEU A 21 2.32 -0.17 -24.61
C LEU A 21 3.73 -0.01 -24.04
N GLN A 22 3.84 0.59 -22.86
CA GLN A 22 5.11 0.70 -22.14
C GLN A 22 5.71 -0.68 -21.88
N TYR A 23 4.91 -1.62 -21.37
CA TYR A 23 5.38 -2.99 -21.15
C TYR A 23 5.81 -3.66 -22.45
N ALA A 24 5.04 -3.55 -23.52
CA ALA A 24 5.38 -4.12 -24.81
C ALA A 24 6.73 -3.60 -25.35
N ILE A 25 7.01 -2.32 -25.16
CA ILE A 25 8.29 -1.70 -25.53
C ILE A 25 9.43 -2.29 -24.70
N LEU A 26 9.30 -2.31 -23.38
CA LEU A 26 10.31 -2.84 -22.46
C LEU A 26 10.60 -4.32 -22.73
N HIS A 27 9.54 -5.11 -22.87
CA HIS A 27 9.62 -6.52 -23.20
C HIS A 27 10.33 -6.76 -24.52
N ARG A 28 9.95 -6.03 -25.59
CA ARG A 28 10.56 -6.19 -26.91
C ARG A 28 12.04 -5.82 -26.93
N ILE A 29 12.46 -4.84 -26.14
CA ILE A 29 13.85 -4.39 -26.07
C ILE A 29 14.71 -5.42 -25.33
N HIS A 30 14.25 -5.91 -24.18
CA HIS A 30 15.10 -6.67 -23.26
C HIS A 30 14.91 -8.19 -23.40
N MET A 31 13.70 -8.68 -23.65
CA MET A 31 13.47 -10.12 -23.78
C MET A 31 13.94 -10.72 -25.12
N ALA A 32 14.27 -9.87 -26.10
CA ALA A 32 14.86 -10.32 -27.36
C ALA A 32 16.35 -10.76 -27.26
N ARG A 33 16.97 -10.55 -26.08
CA ARG A 33 18.39 -10.83 -25.83
C ARG A 33 18.58 -11.72 -24.62
N ALA A 34 19.39 -12.75 -24.77
CA ALA A 34 19.67 -13.70 -23.68
C ALA A 34 20.56 -13.09 -22.57
N ASP A 35 21.29 -12.02 -22.87
CA ASP A 35 22.22 -11.34 -21.96
C ASP A 35 21.63 -10.04 -21.34
N ALA A 36 20.40 -9.68 -21.70
CA ALA A 36 19.72 -8.53 -21.13
C ALA A 36 18.89 -8.91 -19.90
N VAL A 37 18.87 -8.03 -18.91
CA VAL A 37 18.12 -8.21 -17.67
C VAL A 37 17.02 -7.16 -17.59
N LEU A 38 15.77 -7.60 -17.44
CA LEU A 38 14.63 -6.74 -17.14
C LEU A 38 14.12 -7.09 -15.74
N LEU A 39 14.28 -6.16 -14.80
CA LEU A 39 13.80 -6.30 -13.44
C LEU A 39 12.60 -5.38 -13.22
N LEU A 40 11.43 -5.97 -12.98
CA LEU A 40 10.18 -5.27 -12.75
C LEU A 40 9.84 -5.34 -11.26
N ILE A 41 9.71 -4.20 -10.62
CA ILE A 41 9.38 -4.09 -9.19
C ILE A 41 8.02 -3.41 -9.08
N GLY A 42 7.09 -4.04 -8.37
CA GLY A 42 5.75 -3.48 -8.19
C GLY A 42 4.90 -4.29 -7.23
N ASP A 43 3.84 -3.67 -6.77
CA ASP A 43 2.83 -4.30 -5.94
C ASP A 43 1.44 -4.10 -6.57
N PRO A 44 0.81 -5.13 -7.13
CA PRO A 44 -0.48 -5.01 -7.80
C PRO A 44 -1.60 -4.50 -6.88
N LYS A 45 -1.44 -4.64 -5.56
CA LYS A 45 -2.38 -4.10 -4.56
C LYS A 45 -2.34 -2.58 -4.44
N GLN A 46 -1.27 -1.94 -4.97
CA GLN A 46 -1.09 -0.49 -4.99
C GLN A 46 -1.48 0.17 -6.33
N ALA A 47 -2.05 -0.59 -7.26
CA ALA A 47 -2.48 -0.08 -8.56
C ALA A 47 -3.70 0.84 -8.45
N ILE A 48 -3.48 2.13 -8.29
CA ILE A 48 -4.53 3.16 -8.15
C ILE A 48 -4.58 4.13 -9.33
N TYR A 49 -3.68 4.01 -10.31
CA TYR A 49 -3.54 4.95 -11.42
C TYR A 49 -4.15 4.46 -12.74
N ARG A 50 -5.24 3.67 -12.68
CA ARG A 50 -5.97 3.22 -13.87
C ARG A 50 -6.40 4.38 -14.78
N PHE A 51 -6.75 5.52 -14.21
CA PHE A 51 -7.15 6.73 -14.96
C PHE A 51 -5.98 7.39 -15.73
N ARG A 52 -4.73 6.97 -15.47
CA ARG A 52 -3.52 7.40 -16.20
C ARG A 52 -3.01 6.34 -17.17
N GLY A 53 -3.77 5.26 -17.39
CA GLY A 53 -3.37 4.19 -18.28
C GLY A 53 -2.72 2.99 -17.59
N GLY A 54 -2.43 3.05 -16.30
CA GLY A 54 -1.95 1.91 -15.53
C GLY A 54 -2.95 0.77 -15.61
N ASP A 55 -2.45 -0.43 -15.94
CA ASP A 55 -3.30 -1.59 -16.15
C ASP A 55 -2.79 -2.79 -15.37
N ILE A 56 -3.59 -3.22 -14.40
CA ILE A 56 -3.28 -4.36 -13.54
C ILE A 56 -3.15 -5.69 -14.32
N TYR A 57 -3.81 -5.80 -15.47
CA TYR A 57 -3.67 -6.96 -16.34
C TYR A 57 -2.31 -6.99 -17.04
N THR A 58 -1.70 -5.83 -17.29
CA THR A 58 -0.32 -5.71 -17.76
C THR A 58 0.65 -6.26 -16.72
N TYR A 59 0.44 -5.94 -15.43
CA TYR A 59 1.21 -6.55 -14.34
C TYR A 59 1.05 -8.08 -14.33
N HIS A 60 -0.17 -8.57 -14.45
CA HIS A 60 -0.44 -10.01 -14.48
C HIS A 60 0.22 -10.70 -15.68
N ALA A 61 0.20 -10.09 -16.85
CA ALA A 61 0.88 -10.62 -18.04
C ALA A 61 2.40 -10.71 -17.81
N ALA A 62 3.01 -9.65 -17.27
CA ALA A 62 4.43 -9.63 -16.94
C ALA A 62 4.81 -10.68 -15.90
N ALA A 63 3.97 -10.89 -14.88
CA ALA A 63 4.17 -11.92 -13.88
C ALA A 63 4.13 -13.34 -14.48
N ARG A 64 3.26 -13.58 -15.45
CA ARG A 64 3.22 -14.84 -16.21
C ARG A 64 4.46 -15.02 -17.08
N ASP A 65 4.92 -13.96 -17.75
CA ASP A 65 6.13 -14.00 -18.58
C ASP A 65 7.39 -14.26 -17.74
N ALA A 66 7.43 -13.73 -16.51
CA ALA A 66 8.52 -14.00 -15.56
C ALA A 66 8.57 -15.47 -15.10
N GLY A 67 7.45 -16.17 -15.06
CA GLY A 67 7.37 -17.58 -14.70
C GLY A 67 8.05 -17.91 -13.36
N SER A 68 9.10 -18.73 -13.39
CA SER A 68 9.87 -19.11 -12.21
C SER A 68 10.72 -17.98 -11.61
N ASN A 69 10.90 -16.88 -12.34
CA ASN A 69 11.65 -15.70 -11.88
C ASN A 69 10.76 -14.70 -11.15
N LEU A 70 9.52 -15.06 -10.86
CA LEU A 70 8.64 -14.25 -10.02
C LEU A 70 8.98 -14.44 -8.54
N HIS A 71 9.33 -13.36 -7.88
CA HIS A 71 9.71 -13.35 -6.47
C HIS A 71 8.82 -12.38 -5.67
N THR A 72 8.52 -12.73 -4.43
CA THR A 72 7.73 -11.90 -3.52
C THR A 72 8.56 -11.49 -2.32
N LEU A 73 8.62 -10.20 -2.04
CA LEU A 73 9.23 -9.65 -0.83
C LEU A 73 8.20 -9.67 0.29
N ARG A 74 8.44 -10.48 1.32
CA ARG A 74 7.52 -10.62 2.48
C ARG A 74 7.89 -9.73 3.65
N ASP A 75 9.16 -9.36 3.77
CA ASP A 75 9.67 -8.60 4.89
C ASP A 75 9.28 -7.13 4.79
N ASN A 76 8.49 -6.66 5.75
CA ASN A 76 8.10 -5.25 5.83
C ASN A 76 9.08 -4.49 6.74
N TRP A 77 10.01 -3.77 6.10
CA TRP A 77 11.00 -2.95 6.79
C TRP A 77 10.47 -1.58 7.24
N ARG A 78 9.31 -1.16 6.78
CA ARG A 78 8.74 0.16 7.05
C ARG A 78 7.96 0.20 8.36
N SER A 79 7.04 -0.73 8.57
CA SER A 79 6.05 -0.69 9.64
C SER A 79 6.53 -1.40 10.92
N ASP A 80 5.91 -1.10 12.05
CA ASP A 80 6.10 -1.82 13.30
C ASP A 80 5.40 -3.20 13.26
N ALA A 81 5.88 -4.15 14.07
CA ALA A 81 5.34 -5.51 14.11
C ALA A 81 3.83 -5.53 14.38
N ARG A 82 3.36 -4.76 15.36
CA ARG A 82 1.93 -4.70 15.74
C ARG A 82 1.04 -4.16 14.62
N LEU A 83 1.54 -3.18 13.85
CA LEU A 83 0.80 -2.67 12.70
C LEU A 83 0.73 -3.72 11.58
N ILE A 84 1.83 -4.44 11.34
CA ILE A 84 1.85 -5.55 10.37
C ILE A 84 0.83 -6.62 10.78
N GLU A 85 0.80 -7.02 12.04
CA GLU A 85 -0.17 -7.99 12.57
C GLU A 85 -1.61 -7.51 12.40
N ALA A 86 -1.90 -6.24 12.71
CA ALA A 86 -3.23 -5.66 12.57
C ALA A 86 -3.69 -5.64 11.11
N VAL A 87 -2.82 -5.22 10.18
CA VAL A 87 -3.12 -5.22 8.74
C VAL A 87 -3.31 -6.64 8.22
N ASN A 88 -2.44 -7.58 8.63
CA ASN A 88 -2.58 -8.99 8.28
C ASN A 88 -3.92 -9.57 8.78
N ALA A 89 -4.36 -9.21 9.98
CA ALA A 89 -5.64 -9.67 10.53
C ALA A 89 -6.84 -9.13 9.74
N VAL A 90 -6.80 -7.85 9.32
CA VAL A 90 -7.88 -7.25 8.51
C VAL A 90 -8.02 -7.95 7.16
N PHE A 91 -6.93 -8.11 6.42
CA PHE A 91 -6.97 -8.72 5.08
C PHE A 91 -7.06 -10.23 5.11
N GLY A 92 -6.44 -10.89 6.10
CA GLY A 92 -6.49 -12.35 6.26
C GLY A 92 -7.84 -12.87 6.76
N GLY A 93 -8.70 -12.01 7.30
CA GLY A 93 -10.06 -12.36 7.72
C GLY A 93 -11.07 -12.50 6.57
N VAL A 94 -10.68 -12.20 5.33
CA VAL A 94 -11.54 -12.22 4.15
C VAL A 94 -10.95 -13.18 3.11
N THR A 95 -11.81 -13.99 2.48
CA THR A 95 -11.37 -15.02 1.51
C THR A 95 -10.75 -14.40 0.25
N ASP A 96 -11.31 -13.32 -0.24
CA ASP A 96 -10.84 -12.59 -1.45
C ASP A 96 -10.87 -11.07 -1.17
N PRO A 97 -9.85 -10.56 -0.45
CA PRO A 97 -9.85 -9.16 -0.01
C PRO A 97 -9.68 -8.15 -1.14
N PHE A 98 -9.19 -8.57 -2.31
CA PHE A 98 -8.91 -7.68 -3.43
C PHE A 98 -9.92 -7.82 -4.58
N MET A 99 -10.82 -8.82 -4.53
CA MET A 99 -11.84 -9.09 -5.57
C MET A 99 -11.24 -9.24 -6.99
N VAL A 100 -10.01 -9.76 -7.06
CA VAL A 100 -9.27 -9.99 -8.31
C VAL A 100 -8.56 -11.33 -8.21
N ASP A 101 -8.96 -12.29 -9.01
CA ASP A 101 -8.58 -13.71 -8.92
C ASP A 101 -7.06 -13.97 -8.90
N PHE A 102 -6.27 -13.12 -9.54
CA PHE A 102 -4.82 -13.28 -9.61
C PHE A 102 -4.05 -12.48 -8.55
N ILE A 103 -4.75 -11.77 -7.63
CA ILE A 103 -4.13 -11.04 -6.53
C ILE A 103 -4.51 -11.71 -5.21
N GLY A 104 -3.71 -12.67 -4.79
CA GLY A 104 -3.85 -13.30 -3.47
C GLY A 104 -3.29 -12.43 -2.35
N PHE A 105 -3.88 -12.54 -1.16
CA PHE A 105 -3.31 -11.95 0.04
C PHE A 105 -2.15 -12.83 0.54
N GLN A 106 -1.00 -12.22 0.72
CA GLN A 106 0.14 -12.82 1.40
C GLN A 106 0.49 -12.00 2.63
N PRO A 107 0.48 -12.58 3.83
CA PRO A 107 0.84 -11.87 5.05
C PRO A 107 2.26 -11.33 4.98
N ALA A 108 2.42 -10.05 5.31
CA ALA A 108 3.72 -9.44 5.48
C ALA A 108 4.37 -9.93 6.79
N GLN A 109 5.70 -9.96 6.83
CA GLN A 109 6.47 -10.39 7.98
C GLN A 109 7.28 -9.23 8.55
N TYR A 110 7.44 -9.22 9.87
CA TYR A 110 8.38 -8.33 10.52
C TYR A 110 9.77 -8.96 10.50
N PRO A 111 10.78 -8.31 9.90
CA PRO A 111 12.12 -8.90 9.80
C PRO A 111 12.74 -9.10 11.18
N SER A 112 13.23 -10.31 11.46
CA SER A 112 13.87 -10.65 12.74
C SER A 112 15.15 -9.85 13.01
N THR A 113 15.81 -9.36 11.95
CA THR A 113 17.03 -8.57 12.00
C THR A 113 16.81 -7.06 12.09
N LYS A 114 15.54 -6.64 12.13
CA LYS A 114 15.18 -5.22 12.15
C LYS A 114 15.47 -4.60 13.51
N ASN A 115 16.54 -3.84 13.57
CA ASN A 115 16.94 -3.11 14.77
C ASN A 115 16.40 -1.66 14.68
N LYS A 116 15.09 -1.47 14.80
CA LYS A 116 14.51 -0.13 14.92
C LYS A 116 14.26 0.18 16.39
N PRO A 117 14.59 1.40 16.83
CA PRO A 117 14.20 1.84 18.15
C PRO A 117 12.66 1.75 18.26
N GLU A 118 12.19 1.25 19.41
CA GLU A 118 10.78 1.16 19.71
C GLU A 118 10.14 2.55 19.58
N SER A 119 9.03 2.65 18.86
CA SER A 119 8.33 3.93 18.75
C SER A 119 7.89 4.41 20.14
N TRP A 120 8.12 5.67 20.45
CA TRP A 120 7.60 6.29 21.67
C TRP A 120 6.07 6.38 21.65
N LEU A 121 5.47 6.35 20.47
CA LEU A 121 4.03 6.20 20.27
C LEU A 121 3.61 4.77 20.65
N LYS A 122 3.51 4.53 21.95
CA LYS A 122 2.95 3.28 22.48
C LYS A 122 1.42 3.36 22.44
N SER A 123 0.87 3.18 21.26
CA SER A 123 -0.57 2.95 21.15
C SER A 123 -0.86 1.49 21.42
N ASP A 124 -1.83 1.20 22.28
CA ASP A 124 -2.34 -0.17 22.49
C ASP A 124 -3.06 -0.68 21.23
N SER A 125 -3.46 0.21 20.34
CA SER A 125 -4.07 -0.08 19.04
C SER A 125 -3.28 0.57 17.91
N PRO A 126 -2.47 -0.19 17.16
CA PRO A 126 -1.71 0.32 16.01
C PRO A 126 -2.61 0.70 14.83
N LEU A 127 -3.83 0.18 14.80
CA LEU A 127 -4.87 0.48 13.81
C LEU A 127 -6.17 0.80 14.55
N THR A 128 -6.73 1.96 14.28
CA THR A 128 -8.01 2.38 14.87
C THR A 128 -9.05 2.56 13.77
N LEU A 129 -10.16 1.88 13.91
CA LEU A 129 -11.32 2.02 13.02
C LEU A 129 -12.40 2.84 13.71
N TRP A 130 -12.78 3.96 13.14
CA TRP A 130 -13.89 4.75 13.62
C TRP A 130 -15.18 4.39 12.89
N ARG A 131 -16.14 3.90 13.64
CA ARG A 131 -17.49 3.72 13.13
C ARG A 131 -18.36 4.88 13.63
N LEU A 132 -18.93 5.63 12.69
CA LEU A 132 -19.96 6.60 13.07
C LEU A 132 -21.22 5.86 13.50
N PRO A 133 -21.84 6.30 14.63
CA PRO A 133 -23.14 5.78 15.02
C PRO A 133 -24.20 6.16 13.97
N ASP A 134 -25.28 5.41 13.92
CA ASP A 134 -26.39 5.75 13.06
C ASP A 134 -26.93 7.14 13.38
N ASN A 135 -27.30 7.91 12.35
CA ASN A 135 -27.88 9.24 12.53
C ASN A 135 -29.35 9.08 12.96
N THR A 136 -29.55 8.99 14.28
CA THR A 136 -30.88 8.74 14.87
C THR A 136 -31.63 10.05 15.18
N GLY A 137 -31.83 10.90 14.16
CA GLY A 137 -32.67 12.10 14.32
C GLY A 137 -34.18 11.82 14.29
N GLY A 138 -34.66 10.64 14.73
CA GLY A 138 -36.06 10.23 14.71
C GLY A 138 -36.22 8.71 14.81
N ASP A 139 -37.45 8.20 14.63
CA ASP A 139 -37.79 6.77 14.76
C ASP A 139 -37.13 5.84 13.72
N LYS A 140 -36.44 6.38 12.74
CA LYS A 140 -35.72 5.60 11.72
C LYS A 140 -34.30 6.11 11.57
N PRO A 141 -33.32 5.19 11.39
CA PRO A 141 -31.96 5.56 11.07
C PRO A 141 -31.94 6.38 9.76
N LYS A 142 -31.27 7.53 9.80
CA LYS A 142 -31.04 8.35 8.59
C LYS A 142 -29.58 8.25 8.19
N ALA A 143 -29.34 8.23 6.88
CA ALA A 143 -27.99 8.33 6.36
C ALA A 143 -27.38 9.69 6.71
N TRP A 144 -26.08 9.71 7.00
CA TRP A 144 -25.32 10.93 7.13
C TRP A 144 -25.24 11.66 5.80
N THR A 145 -25.48 12.94 5.77
CA THR A 145 -25.14 13.74 4.60
C THR A 145 -23.64 13.96 4.51
N VAL A 146 -23.09 14.11 3.28
CA VAL A 146 -21.66 14.33 3.06
C VAL A 146 -21.09 15.48 3.91
N PRO A 147 -21.76 16.67 4.02
CA PRO A 147 -21.25 17.76 4.87
C PRO A 147 -21.24 17.40 6.36
N GLN A 148 -22.28 16.72 6.88
CA GLN A 148 -22.33 16.30 8.28
C GLN A 148 -21.26 15.28 8.61
N PHE A 149 -21.08 14.30 7.72
CA PHE A 149 -20.04 13.27 7.81
C PHE A 149 -18.65 13.93 7.80
N GLY A 150 -18.37 14.81 6.83
CA GLY A 150 -17.10 15.49 6.70
C GLY A 150 -16.75 16.33 7.93
N ALA A 151 -17.70 17.13 8.43
CA ALA A 151 -17.48 17.94 9.64
C ALA A 151 -17.14 17.08 10.86
N ARG A 152 -17.82 15.94 11.03
CA ARG A 152 -17.56 15.02 12.14
C ARG A 152 -16.18 14.39 12.04
N ILE A 153 -15.81 13.86 10.87
CA ILE A 153 -14.48 13.27 10.66
C ILE A 153 -13.38 14.29 10.87
N LEU A 154 -13.51 15.50 10.32
CA LEU A 154 -12.50 16.55 10.52
C LEU A 154 -12.31 16.90 11.99
N ALA A 155 -13.37 16.95 12.78
CA ALA A 155 -13.28 17.20 14.21
C ALA A 155 -12.52 16.09 14.95
N GLU A 156 -12.82 14.82 14.64
CA GLU A 156 -12.14 13.66 15.25
C GLU A 156 -10.66 13.58 14.85
N VAL A 157 -10.36 13.83 13.56
CA VAL A 157 -8.98 13.89 13.08
C VAL A 157 -8.20 14.99 13.77
N ALA A 158 -8.76 16.21 13.85
CA ALA A 158 -8.13 17.34 14.51
C ALA A 158 -7.90 17.08 16.03
N ALA A 159 -8.87 16.45 16.70
CA ALA A 159 -8.74 16.05 18.10
C ALA A 159 -7.62 15.03 18.29
N SER A 160 -7.56 14.01 17.45
CA SER A 160 -6.53 12.96 17.49
C SER A 160 -5.14 13.51 17.24
N ILE A 161 -4.97 14.37 16.24
CA ILE A 161 -3.69 15.03 15.94
C ILE A 161 -3.28 15.91 17.15
N SER A 162 -4.21 16.68 17.70
CA SER A 162 -3.93 17.54 18.86
C SER A 162 -3.53 16.74 20.10
N ALA A 163 -4.14 15.57 20.30
CA ALA A 163 -3.77 14.67 21.41
C ALA A 163 -2.35 14.13 21.24
N LEU A 164 -1.99 13.65 20.03
CA LEU A 164 -0.65 13.14 19.72
C LEU A 164 0.44 14.22 19.88
N LEU A 165 0.16 15.44 19.41
CA LEU A 165 1.12 16.53 19.55
C LEU A 165 1.32 16.94 21.01
N ARG A 166 0.25 16.98 21.83
CA ARG A 166 0.35 17.24 23.28
C ARG A 166 1.16 16.14 23.98
N GLU A 167 0.92 14.89 23.64
CA GLU A 167 1.67 13.77 24.21
C GLU A 167 3.16 13.86 23.87
N ALA A 168 3.51 14.17 22.62
CA ALA A 168 4.88 14.40 22.21
C ALA A 168 5.53 15.51 23.06
N LEU A 169 4.84 16.63 23.24
CA LEU A 169 5.32 17.76 24.01
C LEU A 169 5.53 17.40 25.50
N GLN A 170 4.56 16.70 26.10
CA GLN A 170 4.66 16.25 27.50
C GLN A 170 5.82 15.28 27.73
N ARG A 171 6.11 14.43 26.76
CA ARG A 171 7.20 13.47 26.83
C ARG A 171 8.55 14.02 26.33
N GLN A 172 8.61 15.30 25.96
CA GLN A 172 9.79 15.96 25.40
C GLN A 172 10.34 15.23 24.16
N HIS A 173 9.46 14.62 23.35
CA HIS A 173 9.80 14.03 22.08
C HIS A 173 9.55 15.01 20.92
N PRO A 174 10.30 14.89 19.80
CA PRO A 174 9.98 15.64 18.61
C PRO A 174 8.57 15.27 18.11
N PRO A 175 7.84 16.21 17.49
CA PRO A 175 6.52 15.92 16.96
C PRO A 175 6.58 14.80 15.93
N PRO A 176 5.63 13.86 15.92
CA PRO A 176 5.59 12.79 14.93
C PRO A 176 5.30 13.33 13.55
N SER A 177 5.77 12.65 12.52
CA SER A 177 5.30 12.86 11.15
C SER A 177 3.87 12.35 11.03
N LEU A 178 2.97 13.20 10.58
CA LEU A 178 1.55 12.90 10.41
C LEU A 178 1.15 13.13 8.95
N ALA A 179 0.32 12.25 8.40
CA ALA A 179 -0.28 12.42 7.09
C ALA A 179 -1.80 12.19 7.19
N VAL A 180 -2.56 13.04 6.52
CA VAL A 180 -4.01 12.87 6.33
C VAL A 180 -4.24 12.64 4.86
N LEU A 181 -4.82 11.48 4.52
CA LEU A 181 -5.22 11.14 3.16
C LEU A 181 -6.70 11.45 2.99
N VAL A 182 -7.05 12.23 1.97
CA VAL A 182 -8.41 12.68 1.65
C VAL A 182 -8.80 12.32 0.23
#